data_f64c3c78d4e0ddb2e9196057d4b2393b
#
_entry.id   f64c3c78d4e0ddb2e9196057d4b2393b
#
_cell.length_a   1.000
_cell.length_b   1.000
_cell.length_c   1.000
_cell.angle_alpha   90.00
_cell.angle_beta   90.00
_cell.angle_gamma   90.00
#
_symmetry.space_group_name_H-M   'P 1'
#
loop_
_entity.id
_entity.type
_entity.pdbx_description
1 polymer ?
#
loop_
_entity_poly.entity_id
_entity_poly.type
_entity_poly.pdbx_seq_one_letter_code
_entity_poly.pdbx_strand_id
1 'polypeptide(L)'
;MAAVDEKVKQIIVEQLGVDEGEVTASASFVDDLGADSLDTVELVMAFEEAFDIEIPDEDAEKIRTVADAVDYIGKHAKAGK
;
A
#
# COMPACT_ATOMS: atom_id res chain seq x y z
N MET A 1 16.60 3.62 -3.46
CA MET A 1 16.26 2.38 -4.11
C MET A 1 14.78 2.16 -4.09
N ALA A 2 14.35 1.27 -4.90
CA ALA A 2 12.93 1.07 -5.09
C ALA A 2 12.38 -0.12 -4.29
N ALA A 3 13.11 -0.56 -3.26
CA ALA A 3 12.69 -1.74 -2.53
C ALA A 3 11.33 -1.58 -1.90
N VAL A 4 11.05 -0.42 -1.32
CA VAL A 4 9.75 -0.18 -0.70
C VAL A 4 8.67 -0.12 -1.77
N ASP A 5 8.95 0.57 -2.86
CA ASP A 5 7.99 0.68 -3.96
C ASP A 5 7.60 -0.68 -4.49
N GLU A 6 8.59 -1.52 -4.72
CA GLU A 6 8.34 -2.83 -5.31
C GLU A 6 7.57 -3.72 -4.35
N LYS A 7 7.93 -3.65 -3.06
CA LYS A 7 7.25 -4.46 -2.09
C LYS A 7 5.80 -4.03 -1.93
N VAL A 8 5.57 -2.74 -1.89
CA VAL A 8 4.20 -2.21 -1.83
C VAL A 8 3.41 -2.70 -3.03
N LYS A 9 4.00 -2.60 -4.21
CA LYS A 9 3.33 -3.02 -5.43
C LYS A 9 2.98 -4.50 -5.39
N GLN A 10 3.91 -5.33 -4.94
CA GLN A 10 3.66 -6.75 -4.85
C GLN A 10 2.51 -7.06 -3.91
N ILE A 11 2.48 -6.38 -2.77
CA ILE A 11 1.43 -6.60 -1.80
C ILE A 11 0.09 -6.23 -2.39
N ILE A 12 0.04 -5.11 -3.10
CA ILE A 12 -1.21 -4.67 -3.73
C ILE A 12 -1.68 -5.68 -4.75
N VAL A 13 -0.77 -6.17 -5.58
CA VAL A 13 -1.11 -7.16 -6.59
C VAL A 13 -1.71 -8.39 -5.93
N GLU A 14 -1.10 -8.85 -4.86
CA GLU A 14 -1.55 -10.06 -4.20
C GLU A 14 -2.88 -9.87 -3.49
N GLN A 15 -3.04 -8.72 -2.83
CA GLN A 15 -4.24 -8.49 -2.04
C GLN A 15 -5.45 -8.19 -2.91
N LEU A 16 -5.25 -7.43 -3.96
CA LEU A 16 -6.36 -6.99 -4.80
C LEU A 16 -6.53 -7.82 -6.05
N GLY A 17 -5.56 -8.64 -6.38
CA GLY A 17 -5.65 -9.48 -7.56
C GLY A 17 -5.59 -8.70 -8.86
N VAL A 18 -4.84 -7.62 -8.89
CA VAL A 18 -4.72 -6.78 -10.08
C VAL A 18 -3.36 -7.02 -10.74
N ASP A 19 -3.24 -6.58 -11.99
CA ASP A 19 -1.99 -6.69 -12.70
C ASP A 19 -0.99 -5.65 -12.20
N GLU A 20 0.26 -6.05 -12.22
CA GLU A 20 1.33 -5.16 -11.81
C GLU A 20 1.32 -3.87 -12.61
N GLY A 21 0.99 -3.95 -13.89
CA GLY A 21 0.94 -2.77 -14.74
C GLY A 21 -0.14 -1.79 -14.36
N GLU A 22 -1.15 -2.24 -13.63
CA GLU A 22 -2.22 -1.35 -13.17
C GLU A 22 -1.83 -0.59 -11.92
N VAL A 23 -0.81 -1.05 -11.22
CA VAL A 23 -0.40 -0.46 -9.95
C VAL A 23 0.60 0.65 -10.23
N THR A 24 0.08 1.80 -10.64
CA THR A 24 0.92 2.97 -10.89
C THR A 24 0.88 3.89 -9.68
N ALA A 25 1.80 4.83 -9.64
CA ALA A 25 1.89 5.72 -8.48
C ALA A 25 0.61 6.50 -8.25
N SER A 26 -0.05 6.90 -9.32
CA SER A 26 -1.26 7.70 -9.19
C SER A 26 -2.53 6.86 -9.09
N ALA A 27 -2.43 5.54 -9.13
CA ALA A 27 -3.60 4.69 -9.08
C ALA A 27 -4.26 4.78 -7.70
N SER A 28 -5.56 4.98 -7.71
CA SER A 28 -6.35 4.99 -6.49
C SER A 28 -6.78 3.56 -6.19
N PHE A 29 -6.67 3.17 -4.92
CA PHE A 29 -7.05 1.80 -4.55
C PHE A 29 -8.52 1.55 -4.84
N VAL A 30 -9.37 2.51 -4.53
CA VAL A 30 -10.80 2.34 -4.72
C VAL A 30 -11.21 2.60 -6.15
N ASP A 31 -10.79 3.74 -6.71
CA ASP A 31 -11.27 4.17 -8.02
C ASP A 31 -10.63 3.40 -9.16
N ASP A 32 -9.35 3.13 -9.06
CA ASP A 32 -8.61 2.54 -10.18
C ASP A 32 -8.42 1.05 -10.01
N LEU A 33 -8.23 0.60 -8.78
CA LEU A 33 -7.95 -0.81 -8.53
C LEU A 33 -9.15 -1.58 -7.99
N GLY A 34 -10.26 -0.89 -7.76
CA GLY A 34 -11.51 -1.53 -7.41
C GLY A 34 -11.59 -2.07 -6.00
N ALA A 35 -10.76 -1.57 -5.10
CA ALA A 35 -10.80 -2.02 -3.72
C ALA A 35 -12.02 -1.45 -3.01
N ASP A 36 -12.68 -2.26 -2.21
CA ASP A 36 -13.75 -1.75 -1.35
C ASP A 36 -13.15 -1.53 0.04
N SER A 37 -14.01 -1.15 1.00
CA SER A 37 -13.51 -0.80 2.32
C SER A 37 -12.84 -1.97 3.02
N LEU A 38 -13.34 -3.19 2.80
CA LEU A 38 -12.72 -4.37 3.40
C LEU A 38 -11.36 -4.62 2.78
N ASP A 39 -11.27 -4.46 1.47
CA ASP A 39 -10.01 -4.65 0.77
C ASP A 39 -8.96 -3.67 1.27
N THR A 40 -9.35 -2.41 1.48
CA THR A 40 -8.39 -1.42 1.95
C THR A 40 -7.90 -1.74 3.36
N VAL A 41 -8.80 -2.22 4.22
CA VAL A 41 -8.39 -2.61 5.56
C VAL A 41 -7.39 -3.76 5.51
N GLU A 42 -7.67 -4.76 4.69
CA GLU A 42 -6.77 -5.89 4.57
C GLU A 42 -5.43 -5.48 3.99
N LEU A 43 -5.47 -4.54 3.05
CA LEU A 43 -4.26 -4.05 2.43
C LEU A 43 -3.37 -3.34 3.47
N VAL A 44 -3.99 -2.51 4.30
CA VAL A 44 -3.27 -1.82 5.36
C VAL A 44 -2.64 -2.83 6.32
N MET A 45 -3.39 -3.85 6.69
CA MET A 45 -2.86 -4.87 7.58
C MET A 45 -1.69 -5.61 6.95
N ALA A 46 -1.77 -5.86 5.66
CA ALA A 46 -0.68 -6.53 4.96
C ALA A 46 0.58 -5.67 4.97
N PHE A 47 0.41 -4.36 4.79
CA PHE A 47 1.54 -3.45 4.87
C PHE A 47 2.16 -3.46 6.26
N GLU A 48 1.31 -3.45 7.28
CA GLU A 48 1.81 -3.45 8.66
C GLU A 48 2.67 -4.66 8.93
N GLU A 49 2.22 -5.81 8.46
CA GLU A 49 2.96 -7.04 8.68
C GLU A 49 4.24 -7.09 7.86
N ALA A 50 4.15 -6.66 6.62
CA ALA A 50 5.28 -6.77 5.71
C ALA A 50 6.42 -5.85 6.12
N PHE A 51 6.09 -4.69 6.66
CA PHE A 51 7.09 -3.68 6.98
C PHE A 51 7.29 -3.52 8.48
N ASP A 52 6.57 -4.28 9.28
CA ASP A 52 6.70 -4.26 10.73
C ASP A 52 6.47 -2.85 11.29
N ILE A 53 5.38 -2.25 10.86
CA ILE A 53 4.99 -0.91 11.32
C ILE A 53 3.53 -0.95 11.74
N GLU A 54 3.10 0.11 12.42
CA GLU A 54 1.70 0.29 12.76
C GLU A 54 1.15 1.47 11.98
N ILE A 55 -0.01 1.27 11.40
CA ILE A 55 -0.69 2.33 10.65
C ILE A 55 -2.01 2.60 11.36
N PRO A 56 -2.10 3.70 12.12
CA PRO A 56 -3.36 4.05 12.78
C PRO A 56 -4.47 4.28 11.77
N ASP A 57 -5.70 4.12 12.20
CA ASP A 57 -6.84 4.32 11.32
C ASP A 57 -6.84 5.70 10.69
N GLU A 58 -6.45 6.70 11.45
CA GLU A 58 -6.38 8.07 10.92
C GLU A 58 -5.47 8.15 9.71
N ASP A 59 -4.33 7.51 9.84
CA ASP A 59 -3.35 7.56 8.76
C ASP A 59 -3.78 6.69 7.60
N ALA A 60 -4.41 5.56 7.91
CA ALA A 60 -4.87 4.66 6.86
C ALA A 60 -5.88 5.36 5.95
N GLU A 61 -6.70 6.23 6.54
CA GLU A 61 -7.68 6.96 5.74
C GLU A 61 -7.04 7.91 4.75
N LYS A 62 -5.82 8.32 5.02
CA LYS A 62 -5.11 9.23 4.13
C LYS A 62 -4.39 8.50 3.01
N ILE A 63 -4.27 7.20 3.12
CA ILE A 63 -3.59 6.39 2.11
C ILE A 63 -4.61 5.98 1.07
N ARG A 64 -4.69 6.74 0.00
CA ARG A 64 -5.70 6.52 -1.03
C ARG A 64 -5.13 6.06 -2.35
N THR A 65 -3.88 6.37 -2.61
CA THR A 65 -3.22 5.99 -3.84
C THR A 65 -1.98 5.19 -3.52
N VAL A 66 -1.43 4.57 -4.56
CA VAL A 66 -0.19 3.82 -4.41
C VAL A 66 0.92 4.74 -3.92
N ALA A 67 1.00 5.95 -4.47
CA ALA A 67 2.03 6.91 -4.06
C ALA A 67 1.90 7.25 -2.59
N ASP A 68 0.66 7.42 -2.11
CA ASP A 68 0.43 7.70 -0.70
C ASP A 68 0.97 6.58 0.17
N ALA A 69 0.72 5.34 -0.23
CA ALA A 69 1.18 4.19 0.53
C ALA A 69 2.70 4.12 0.55
N VAL A 70 3.31 4.30 -0.60
CA VAL A 70 4.77 4.25 -0.70
C VAL A 70 5.39 5.34 0.15
N ASP A 71 4.84 6.54 0.08
CA ASP A 71 5.37 7.66 0.83
C ASP A 71 5.25 7.43 2.33
N TYR A 72 4.08 6.98 2.77
CA TYR A 72 3.85 6.74 4.18
C TYR A 72 4.80 5.64 4.70
N ILE A 73 4.84 4.53 3.99
CA ILE A 73 5.64 3.40 4.42
C ILE A 73 7.12 3.76 4.37
N GLY A 74 7.53 4.50 3.36
CA GLY A 74 8.91 4.92 3.25
C GLY A 74 9.37 5.77 4.42
N LYS A 75 8.44 6.54 4.99
CA LYS A 75 8.77 7.38 6.13
C LYS A 75 8.77 6.63 7.44
N HIS A 76 7.99 5.58 7.54
CA HIS A 76 7.77 4.92 8.82
C HIS A 76 8.45 3.57 8.92
N ALA A 77 8.69 2.91 7.80
CA ALA A 77 9.33 1.60 7.83
C ALA A 77 10.80 1.74 8.15
N LYS A 78 11.33 0.71 8.77
CA LYS A 78 12.75 0.67 9.05
C LYS A 78 13.46 -0.13 7.99
N ALA A 79 13.01 0.02 6.78
CA ALA A 79 13.51 -0.77 5.67
C ALA A 79 14.97 -0.50 5.37
N GLY A 80 15.44 0.65 5.77
CA GLY A 80 16.84 0.97 5.54
C GLY A 80 17.80 0.19 6.40
N LYS A 81 17.27 -0.51 7.33
CA LYS A 81 18.12 -1.24 8.27
C LYS A 81 18.65 -2.50 7.66
#